data_c3099ccb13fe8e6b29711000f0926c40
#
_entry.id   c3099ccb13fe8e6b29711000f0926c40
#
_cell.length_a   1.000
_cell.length_b   1.000
_cell.length_c   1.000
_cell.angle_alpha   90.00
_cell.angle_beta   90.00
_cell.angle_gamma   90.00
#
_symmetry.space_group_name_H-M   'P 1'
#
loop_
_entity.id
_entity.type
_entity.pdbx_description
1 polymer ?
#
loop_
_entity_poly.entity_id
_entity_poly.type
_entity_poly.pdbx_seq_one_letter_code
_entity_poly.pdbx_strand_id
1 'polypeptide(L)'
;EEALLESFYILKELHRNAPCQDAVFIEIIEDYFSRKTVCQLGSAIREVELPSLDTMDECNEILQDLAVNYRKEELYQKYLDPVIELAEELSEEYDGDEMEETWEKFRREFSGYQDLIRCFLANEIYSDLLTPEGTLEDAIIHMQWIGMEYAAIRQAVFLSWQKNNCKELDYETVRDYIVVITRMTGYEEADVREYLENSFEELLWDWGYFALIT
;
A
#
# COMPACT_ATOMS: atom_id res chain seq x y z
N GLU A 1 -2.39 7.31 4.61
CA GLU A 1 -2.42 7.45 3.14
C GLU A 1 -1.73 8.75 2.70
N GLU A 2 -2.26 9.96 2.98
CA GLU A 2 -1.71 11.25 2.52
C GLU A 2 -0.18 11.37 2.76
N ALA A 3 0.31 11.02 3.95
CA ALA A 3 1.74 11.08 4.27
C ALA A 3 2.60 10.10 3.46
N LEU A 4 2.07 8.92 3.11
CA LEU A 4 2.76 7.97 2.22
C LEU A 4 2.89 8.55 0.81
N LEU A 5 1.81 9.11 0.27
CA LEU A 5 1.78 9.71 -1.06
C LEU A 5 2.72 10.92 -1.17
N GLU A 6 2.76 11.77 -0.14
CA GLU A 6 3.72 12.88 -0.04
C GLU A 6 5.15 12.37 -0.03
N SER A 7 5.44 11.37 0.80
CA SER A 7 6.78 10.81 0.94
C SER A 7 7.27 10.15 -0.34
N PHE A 8 6.42 9.36 -1.00
CA PHE A 8 6.78 8.73 -2.26
C PHE A 8 7.04 9.75 -3.36
N TYR A 9 6.21 10.80 -3.46
CA TYR A 9 6.43 11.89 -4.40
C TYR A 9 7.79 12.57 -4.17
N ILE A 10 8.08 12.92 -2.91
CA ILE A 10 9.34 13.57 -2.54
C ILE A 10 10.54 12.68 -2.86
N LEU A 11 10.50 11.39 -2.52
CA LEU A 11 11.57 10.43 -2.82
C LEU A 11 11.83 10.34 -4.33
N LYS A 12 10.80 10.24 -5.15
CA LYS A 12 10.92 10.25 -6.62
C LYS A 12 11.61 11.52 -7.13
N GLU A 13 11.16 12.68 -6.68
CA GLU A 13 11.73 13.94 -7.11
C GLU A 13 13.19 14.11 -6.65
N LEU A 14 13.53 13.67 -5.44
CA LEU A 14 14.92 13.65 -4.97
C LEU A 14 15.77 12.70 -5.80
N HIS A 15 15.29 11.50 -6.11
CA HIS A 15 16.01 10.55 -6.97
C HIS A 15 16.25 11.12 -8.36
N ARG A 16 15.24 11.76 -8.96
CA ARG A 16 15.36 12.41 -10.27
C ARG A 16 16.40 13.53 -10.29
N ASN A 17 16.59 14.22 -9.17
CA ASN A 17 17.53 15.33 -9.02
C ASN A 17 18.90 14.90 -8.44
N ALA A 18 19.08 13.65 -8.02
CA ALA A 18 20.32 13.13 -7.43
C ALA A 18 21.60 13.35 -8.28
N PRO A 19 21.54 13.42 -9.63
CA PRO A 19 22.71 13.76 -10.47
C PRO A 19 23.21 15.20 -10.33
N CYS A 20 22.51 16.08 -9.59
CA CYS A 20 22.94 17.46 -9.38
C CYS A 20 24.17 17.56 -8.47
N GLN A 21 24.84 18.73 -8.51
CA GLN A 21 25.92 19.04 -7.56
C GLN A 21 25.37 19.09 -6.13
N ASP A 22 26.17 18.63 -5.15
CA ASP A 22 25.76 18.48 -3.74
C ASP A 22 25.06 19.73 -3.15
N ALA A 23 25.60 20.93 -3.44
CA ALA A 23 25.00 22.17 -2.94
C ALA A 23 23.60 22.43 -3.49
N VAL A 24 23.37 22.14 -4.76
CA VAL A 24 22.07 22.28 -5.42
C VAL A 24 21.10 21.22 -4.90
N PHE A 25 21.61 20.00 -4.67
CA PHE A 25 20.79 18.91 -4.12
C PHE A 25 20.31 19.21 -2.70
N ILE A 26 21.17 19.79 -1.86
CA ILE A 26 20.78 20.25 -0.50
C ILE A 26 19.67 21.31 -0.58
N GLU A 27 19.77 22.29 -1.46
CA GLU A 27 18.74 23.31 -1.64
C GLU A 27 17.39 22.68 -2.08
N ILE A 28 17.43 21.66 -2.95
CA ILE A 28 16.23 20.92 -3.36
C ILE A 28 15.61 20.18 -2.17
N ILE A 29 16.40 19.51 -1.34
CA ILE A 29 15.94 18.85 -0.13
C ILE A 29 15.26 19.86 0.80
N GLU A 30 15.92 20.98 1.10
CA GLU A 30 15.38 22.03 1.97
C GLU A 30 14.04 22.60 1.45
N ASP A 31 13.90 22.75 0.13
CA ASP A 31 12.65 23.23 -0.47
C ASP A 31 11.53 22.22 -0.34
N TYR A 32 11.76 20.94 -0.63
CA TYR A 32 10.75 19.89 -0.48
C TYR A 32 10.29 19.71 0.97
N PHE A 33 11.19 19.85 1.95
CA PHE A 33 10.85 19.78 3.37
C PHE A 33 10.40 21.13 3.95
N SER A 34 10.31 22.18 3.14
CA SER A 34 9.75 23.45 3.60
C SER A 34 8.26 23.30 3.93
N ARG A 35 7.82 23.96 5.00
CA ARG A 35 6.40 23.96 5.38
C ARG A 35 5.47 24.37 4.24
N LYS A 36 5.92 25.29 3.39
CA LYS A 36 5.13 25.78 2.25
C LYS A 36 4.91 24.65 1.24
N THR A 37 5.99 23.97 0.83
CA THR A 37 5.94 22.91 -0.18
C THR A 37 5.13 21.71 0.32
N VAL A 38 5.35 21.26 1.55
CA VAL A 38 4.57 20.19 2.18
C VAL A 38 3.07 20.54 2.22
N CYS A 39 2.69 21.75 2.64
CA CYS A 39 1.28 22.14 2.63
C CYS A 39 0.68 22.22 1.22
N GLN A 40 1.45 22.64 0.22
CA GLN A 40 0.99 22.68 -1.16
C GLN A 40 0.81 21.27 -1.73
N LEU A 41 1.77 20.40 -1.48
CA LEU A 41 1.74 19.00 -1.92
C LEU A 41 0.54 18.25 -1.32
N GLY A 42 0.36 18.34 0.01
CA GLY A 42 -0.78 17.73 0.66
C GLY A 42 -2.13 18.27 0.19
N SER A 43 -2.20 19.56 -0.18
CA SER A 43 -3.42 20.11 -0.79
C SER A 43 -3.66 19.52 -2.18
N ALA A 44 -2.63 19.39 -3.00
CA ALA A 44 -2.74 18.82 -4.34
C ALA A 44 -3.12 17.32 -4.28
N ILE A 45 -2.53 16.56 -3.36
CA ILE A 45 -2.85 15.13 -3.16
C ILE A 45 -4.32 14.95 -2.79
N ARG A 46 -4.87 15.79 -1.92
CA ARG A 46 -6.29 15.72 -1.54
C ARG A 46 -7.28 16.05 -2.66
N GLU A 47 -6.81 16.69 -3.72
CA GLU A 47 -7.61 16.99 -4.92
C GLU A 47 -7.57 15.85 -5.95
N VAL A 48 -6.72 14.84 -5.75
CA VAL A 48 -6.65 13.67 -6.65
C VAL A 48 -7.86 12.77 -6.39
N GLU A 49 -8.67 12.59 -7.41
CA GLU A 49 -9.76 11.62 -7.42
C GLU A 49 -9.25 10.32 -8.02
N LEU A 50 -9.31 9.24 -7.23
CA LEU A 50 -8.94 7.90 -7.67
C LEU A 50 -10.21 7.07 -7.88
N PRO A 51 -10.32 6.34 -9.01
CA PRO A 51 -11.46 5.48 -9.25
C PRO A 51 -11.48 4.34 -8.21
N SER A 52 -12.55 4.24 -7.44
CA SER A 52 -12.67 3.24 -6.35
C SER A 52 -12.61 1.81 -6.89
N LEU A 53 -13.18 1.56 -8.06
CA LEU A 53 -13.19 0.25 -8.69
C LEU A 53 -11.80 -0.18 -9.15
N ASP A 54 -11.06 0.71 -9.81
CA ASP A 54 -9.68 0.44 -10.23
C ASP A 54 -8.78 0.16 -9.03
N THR A 55 -8.96 0.92 -7.93
CA THR A 55 -8.26 0.68 -6.66
C THR A 55 -8.55 -0.72 -6.11
N MET A 56 -9.81 -1.15 -6.14
CA MET A 56 -10.19 -2.48 -5.64
C MET A 56 -9.62 -3.59 -6.51
N ASP A 57 -9.66 -3.44 -7.84
CA ASP A 57 -9.14 -4.42 -8.77
C ASP A 57 -7.64 -4.61 -8.59
N GLU A 58 -6.87 -3.53 -8.57
CA GLU A 58 -5.43 -3.58 -8.35
C GLU A 58 -5.07 -4.18 -6.98
N CYS A 59 -5.74 -3.76 -5.91
CA CYS A 59 -5.52 -4.33 -4.58
C CYS A 59 -5.90 -5.81 -4.51
N ASN A 60 -6.91 -6.23 -5.28
CA ASN A 60 -7.35 -7.61 -5.38
C ASN A 60 -6.30 -8.49 -6.08
N GLU A 61 -5.72 -7.99 -7.19
CA GLU A 61 -4.63 -8.67 -7.89
C GLU A 61 -3.38 -8.78 -7.02
N ILE A 62 -2.97 -7.71 -6.34
CA ILE A 62 -1.84 -7.71 -5.40
C ILE A 62 -2.05 -8.76 -4.30
N LEU A 63 -3.22 -8.80 -3.68
CA LEU A 63 -3.51 -9.77 -2.63
C LEU A 63 -3.43 -11.20 -3.14
N GLN A 64 -4.00 -11.49 -4.31
CA GLN A 64 -3.97 -12.82 -4.90
C GLN A 64 -2.55 -13.25 -5.23
N ASP A 65 -1.74 -12.37 -5.83
CA ASP A 65 -0.37 -12.66 -6.22
C ASP A 65 0.52 -12.93 -4.97
N LEU A 66 0.46 -12.07 -3.97
CA LEU A 66 1.19 -12.26 -2.72
C LEU A 66 0.76 -13.52 -1.97
N ALA A 67 -0.53 -13.86 -2.00
CA ALA A 67 -1.06 -15.00 -1.26
C ALA A 67 -0.82 -16.37 -1.94
N VAL A 68 -0.53 -16.41 -3.24
CA VAL A 68 -0.49 -17.66 -4.05
C VAL A 68 0.42 -18.73 -3.47
N ASN A 69 1.57 -18.35 -2.93
CA ASN A 69 2.55 -19.27 -2.37
C ASN A 69 2.22 -19.69 -0.94
N TYR A 70 1.58 -18.83 -0.15
CA TYR A 70 1.31 -19.01 1.28
C TYR A 70 -0.05 -19.66 1.57
N ARG A 71 -0.98 -19.60 0.64
CA ARG A 71 -2.31 -20.21 0.75
C ARG A 71 -2.25 -21.71 1.07
N LYS A 72 -1.18 -22.39 0.67
CA LYS A 72 -0.98 -23.84 0.88
C LYS A 72 -0.39 -24.18 2.25
N GLU A 73 0.09 -23.21 2.99
CA GLU A 73 0.67 -23.40 4.30
C GLU A 73 -0.43 -23.40 5.36
N GLU A 74 -0.50 -24.46 6.19
CA GLU A 74 -1.54 -24.63 7.22
C GLU A 74 -1.70 -23.39 8.13
N LEU A 75 -0.60 -22.68 8.40
CA LEU A 75 -0.58 -21.50 9.26
C LEU A 75 -1.44 -20.36 8.69
N TYR A 76 -1.35 -20.12 7.38
CA TYR A 76 -2.00 -19.01 6.70
C TYR A 76 -3.35 -19.38 6.08
N GLN A 77 -3.54 -20.66 5.75
CA GLN A 77 -4.70 -21.17 5.03
C GLN A 77 -6.04 -20.68 5.62
N LYS A 78 -6.22 -20.77 6.92
CA LYS A 78 -7.48 -20.36 7.59
C LYS A 78 -7.83 -18.88 7.44
N TYR A 79 -6.81 -18.03 7.18
CA TYR A 79 -7.01 -16.59 6.95
C TYR A 79 -7.11 -16.26 5.45
N LEU A 80 -6.32 -16.92 4.62
CA LEU A 80 -6.20 -16.60 3.20
C LEU A 80 -7.28 -17.26 2.36
N ASP A 81 -7.58 -18.56 2.56
CA ASP A 81 -8.59 -19.26 1.74
C ASP A 81 -9.92 -18.51 1.68
N PRO A 82 -10.49 -18.02 2.81
CA PRO A 82 -11.78 -17.35 2.76
C PRO A 82 -11.81 -16.05 1.97
N VAL A 83 -10.70 -15.31 1.94
CA VAL A 83 -10.63 -14.03 1.23
C VAL A 83 -10.20 -14.19 -0.21
N ILE A 84 -9.32 -15.16 -0.50
CA ILE A 84 -8.91 -15.45 -1.88
C ILE A 84 -10.04 -16.08 -2.70
N GLU A 85 -10.83 -16.99 -2.11
CA GLU A 85 -12.03 -17.52 -2.78
C GLU A 85 -12.99 -16.39 -3.18
N LEU A 86 -13.22 -15.44 -2.29
CA LEU A 86 -14.07 -14.27 -2.59
C LEU A 86 -13.41 -13.32 -3.60
N ALA A 87 -12.10 -13.14 -3.54
CA ALA A 87 -11.34 -12.35 -4.51
C ALA A 87 -11.47 -12.91 -5.93
N GLU A 88 -11.38 -14.24 -6.08
CA GLU A 88 -11.56 -14.94 -7.34
C GLU A 88 -13.00 -14.78 -7.88
N GLU A 89 -14.01 -14.88 -7.01
CA GLU A 89 -15.42 -14.70 -7.37
C GLU A 89 -15.74 -13.26 -7.80
N LEU A 90 -15.22 -12.27 -7.08
CA LEU A 90 -15.50 -10.86 -7.37
C LEU A 90 -14.91 -10.40 -8.70
N SER A 91 -13.79 -10.97 -9.17
CA SER A 91 -13.22 -10.65 -10.47
C SER A 91 -14.07 -11.11 -11.67
N GLU A 92 -15.05 -11.99 -11.44
CA GLU A 92 -15.92 -12.55 -12.49
C GLU A 92 -17.32 -11.90 -12.54
N GLU A 93 -17.83 -11.35 -11.43
CA GLU A 93 -19.22 -10.86 -11.31
C GLU A 93 -19.28 -9.44 -10.69
N TYR A 94 -18.91 -8.42 -11.44
CA TYR A 94 -18.88 -7.04 -10.96
C TYR A 94 -20.15 -6.26 -11.33
N ASP A 95 -20.97 -5.87 -10.35
CA ASP A 95 -21.87 -4.72 -10.47
C ASP A 95 -21.18 -3.48 -9.91
N GLY A 96 -20.71 -2.61 -10.80
CA GLY A 96 -19.89 -1.47 -10.45
C GLY A 96 -20.49 -0.53 -9.41
N ASP A 97 -21.75 -0.15 -9.59
CA ASP A 97 -22.41 0.85 -8.73
C ASP A 97 -22.62 0.31 -7.29
N GLU A 98 -23.05 -0.95 -7.14
CA GLU A 98 -23.26 -1.57 -5.83
C GLU A 98 -21.93 -1.79 -5.10
N MET A 99 -20.90 -2.14 -5.84
CA MET A 99 -19.57 -2.37 -5.27
C MET A 99 -18.93 -1.06 -4.81
N GLU A 100 -19.07 0.03 -5.55
CA GLU A 100 -18.58 1.34 -5.17
C GLU A 100 -19.22 1.83 -3.87
N GLU A 101 -20.55 1.69 -3.72
CA GLU A 101 -21.25 2.01 -2.48
C GLU A 101 -20.76 1.16 -1.29
N THR A 102 -20.49 -0.12 -1.55
CA THR A 102 -19.98 -1.07 -0.53
C THR A 102 -18.58 -0.69 -0.11
N TRP A 103 -17.71 -0.34 -1.06
CA TRP A 103 -16.36 0.11 -0.79
C TRP A 103 -16.33 1.41 0.02
N GLU A 104 -17.15 2.38 -0.33
CA GLU A 104 -17.26 3.63 0.41
C GLU A 104 -17.78 3.43 1.84
N LYS A 105 -18.68 2.46 2.05
CA LYS A 105 -19.10 2.07 3.39
C LYS A 105 -17.95 1.44 4.18
N PHE A 106 -17.22 0.52 3.56
CA PHE A 106 -16.05 -0.10 4.16
C PHE A 106 -14.99 0.95 4.55
N ARG A 107 -14.63 1.85 3.65
CA ARG A 107 -13.65 2.91 3.92
C ARG A 107 -14.00 3.74 5.16
N ARG A 108 -15.27 4.05 5.35
CA ARG A 108 -15.73 4.77 6.56
C ARG A 108 -15.55 3.95 7.83
N GLU A 109 -15.82 2.66 7.81
CA GLU A 109 -15.60 1.79 8.97
C GLU A 109 -14.10 1.56 9.22
N PHE A 110 -13.33 1.29 8.18
CA PHE A 110 -11.88 1.09 8.25
C PHE A 110 -11.14 2.33 8.78
N SER A 111 -11.64 3.53 8.49
CA SER A 111 -11.09 4.77 9.03
C SER A 111 -11.09 4.84 10.57
N GLY A 112 -11.93 4.06 11.25
CA GLY A 112 -11.92 3.91 12.70
C GLY A 112 -10.65 3.25 13.25
N TYR A 113 -9.86 2.61 12.40
CA TYR A 113 -8.62 1.88 12.76
C TYR A 113 -7.33 2.61 12.36
N GLN A 114 -7.40 3.89 12.07
CA GLN A 114 -6.25 4.70 11.63
C GLN A 114 -5.04 4.62 12.58
N ASP A 115 -5.25 4.53 13.88
CA ASP A 115 -4.14 4.43 14.83
C ASP A 115 -3.41 3.09 14.71
N LEU A 116 -4.13 2.00 14.44
CA LEU A 116 -3.54 0.68 14.21
C LEU A 116 -2.75 0.66 12.90
N ILE A 117 -3.33 1.19 11.83
CA ILE A 117 -2.67 1.33 10.53
C ILE A 117 -1.43 2.23 10.63
N ARG A 118 -1.53 3.33 11.37
CA ARG A 118 -0.38 4.21 11.61
C ARG A 118 0.74 3.50 12.35
N CYS A 119 0.43 2.67 13.35
CA CYS A 119 1.43 1.87 14.04
C CYS A 119 2.09 0.85 13.12
N PHE A 120 1.33 0.18 12.26
CA PHE A 120 1.86 -0.71 11.24
C PHE A 120 2.83 0.04 10.31
N LEU A 121 2.35 1.07 9.61
CA LEU A 121 3.16 1.85 8.68
C LEU A 121 4.41 2.46 9.32
N ALA A 122 4.31 2.95 10.55
CA ALA A 122 5.47 3.47 11.27
C ALA A 122 6.50 2.37 11.56
N ASN A 123 6.05 1.15 11.90
CA ASN A 123 6.94 0.03 12.12
C ASN A 123 7.70 -0.34 10.84
N GLU A 124 7.00 -0.50 9.71
CA GLU A 124 7.63 -0.83 8.43
C GLU A 124 8.62 0.26 7.98
N ILE A 125 8.23 1.54 8.09
CA ILE A 125 9.13 2.66 7.77
C ILE A 125 10.39 2.65 8.65
N TYR A 126 10.27 2.39 9.94
CA TYR A 126 11.43 2.39 10.85
C TYR A 126 12.29 1.12 10.71
N SER A 127 11.71 -0.01 10.35
CA SER A 127 12.43 -1.27 10.20
C SER A 127 13.15 -1.36 8.86
N ASP A 128 12.49 -0.97 7.77
CA ASP A 128 12.93 -1.33 6.44
C ASP A 128 13.32 -0.13 5.58
N LEU A 129 12.65 1.03 5.74
CA LEU A 129 12.93 2.20 4.90
C LEU A 129 14.15 3.01 5.39
N LEU A 130 14.33 3.13 6.71
CA LEU A 130 15.35 4.00 7.29
C LEU A 130 16.66 3.24 7.54
N THR A 131 17.24 2.65 6.49
CA THR A 131 18.53 1.97 6.57
C THR A 131 19.68 2.95 6.37
N PRO A 132 20.75 2.93 7.20
CA PRO A 132 21.84 3.90 7.13
C PRO A 132 22.66 3.85 5.84
N GLU A 133 22.65 2.72 5.13
CA GLU A 133 23.46 2.45 3.94
C GLU A 133 22.62 2.45 2.65
N GLY A 134 21.31 2.68 2.75
CA GLY A 134 20.38 2.65 1.62
C GLY A 134 20.54 3.84 0.68
N THR A 135 20.28 3.61 -0.59
CA THR A 135 20.18 4.65 -1.63
C THR A 135 18.76 5.23 -1.71
N LEU A 136 18.57 6.32 -2.46
CA LEU A 136 17.21 6.82 -2.75
C LEU A 136 16.39 5.82 -3.56
N GLU A 137 17.03 5.02 -4.39
CA GLU A 137 16.40 3.94 -5.14
C GLU A 137 15.88 2.85 -4.20
N ASP A 138 16.71 2.38 -3.25
CA ASP A 138 16.28 1.42 -2.23
C ASP A 138 15.10 1.96 -1.43
N ALA A 139 15.13 3.23 -1.04
CA ALA A 139 14.04 3.87 -0.31
C ALA A 139 12.71 3.90 -1.12
N ILE A 140 12.77 4.09 -2.44
CA ILE A 140 11.58 4.06 -3.31
C ILE A 140 11.04 2.63 -3.41
N ILE A 141 11.92 1.65 -3.60
CA ILE A 141 11.54 0.23 -3.66
C ILE A 141 10.88 -0.22 -2.35
N HIS A 142 11.48 0.10 -1.21
CA HIS A 142 10.87 -0.21 0.09
C HIS A 142 9.54 0.52 0.32
N MET A 143 9.43 1.79 -0.09
CA MET A 143 8.17 2.52 0.02
C MET A 143 7.08 1.87 -0.84
N GLN A 144 7.41 1.42 -2.03
CA GLN A 144 6.49 0.71 -2.92
C GLN A 144 6.03 -0.62 -2.29
N TRP A 145 6.98 -1.35 -1.67
CA TRP A 145 6.66 -2.57 -0.94
C TRP A 145 5.69 -2.33 0.22
N ILE A 146 5.94 -1.31 1.04
CA ILE A 146 5.05 -0.90 2.13
C ILE A 146 3.65 -0.53 1.59
N GLY A 147 3.58 0.14 0.44
CA GLY A 147 2.31 0.45 -0.23
C GLY A 147 1.54 -0.81 -0.64
N MET A 148 2.24 -1.81 -1.18
CA MET A 148 1.64 -3.09 -1.58
C MET A 148 1.18 -3.92 -0.37
N GLU A 149 1.95 -3.97 0.70
CA GLU A 149 1.52 -4.60 1.96
C GLU A 149 0.25 -3.94 2.51
N TYR A 150 0.21 -2.61 2.50
CA TYR A 150 -0.96 -1.86 2.91
C TYR A 150 -2.18 -2.16 2.00
N ALA A 151 -1.98 -2.20 0.69
CA ALA A 151 -3.00 -2.58 -0.28
C ALA A 151 -3.57 -3.97 0.01
N ALA A 152 -2.69 -4.97 0.18
CA ALA A 152 -3.07 -6.34 0.50
C ALA A 152 -3.82 -6.46 1.83
N ILE A 153 -3.36 -5.75 2.87
CA ILE A 153 -4.03 -5.71 4.19
C ILE A 153 -5.43 -5.13 4.04
N ARG A 154 -5.55 -3.96 3.40
CA ARG A 154 -6.84 -3.29 3.21
C ARG A 154 -7.82 -4.16 2.42
N GLN A 155 -7.35 -4.79 1.35
CA GLN A 155 -8.17 -5.67 0.52
C GLN A 155 -8.60 -6.92 1.29
N ALA A 156 -7.70 -7.59 2.02
CA ALA A 156 -8.04 -8.76 2.81
C ALA A 156 -9.05 -8.45 3.92
N VAL A 157 -8.93 -7.30 4.58
CA VAL A 157 -9.91 -6.82 5.57
C VAL A 157 -11.25 -6.53 4.91
N PHE A 158 -11.26 -5.89 3.74
CA PHE A 158 -12.49 -5.62 2.97
C PHE A 158 -13.23 -6.91 2.60
N LEU A 159 -12.54 -7.88 2.02
CA LEU A 159 -13.13 -9.17 1.63
C LEU A 159 -13.63 -9.95 2.85
N SER A 160 -12.88 -9.94 3.95
CA SER A 160 -13.33 -10.57 5.20
C SER A 160 -14.59 -9.90 5.76
N TRP A 161 -14.66 -8.57 5.70
CA TRP A 161 -15.84 -7.82 6.12
C TRP A 161 -17.06 -8.10 5.22
N GLN A 162 -16.88 -8.19 3.90
CA GLN A 162 -17.93 -8.60 2.96
C GLN A 162 -18.44 -10.02 3.27
N LYS A 163 -17.53 -10.96 3.49
CA LYS A 163 -17.88 -12.35 3.84
C LYS A 163 -18.71 -12.42 5.12
N ASN A 164 -18.53 -11.50 6.03
CA ASN A 164 -19.32 -11.35 7.25
C ASN A 164 -20.63 -10.54 7.04
N ASN A 165 -21.09 -10.42 5.78
CA ASN A 165 -22.29 -9.68 5.38
C ASN A 165 -22.26 -8.19 5.75
N CYS A 166 -21.11 -7.55 5.60
CA CYS A 166 -20.91 -6.13 5.87
C CYS A 166 -21.37 -5.69 7.27
N LYS A 167 -21.19 -6.57 8.27
CA LYS A 167 -21.41 -6.24 9.67
C LYS A 167 -20.30 -5.31 10.15
N GLU A 168 -20.49 -4.75 11.35
CA GLU A 168 -19.48 -3.89 11.99
C GLU A 168 -18.08 -4.55 11.95
N LEU A 169 -17.11 -3.80 11.43
CA LEU A 169 -15.72 -4.25 11.35
C LEU A 169 -15.13 -4.27 12.78
N ASP A 170 -14.52 -5.38 13.16
CA ASP A 170 -13.91 -5.54 14.48
C ASP A 170 -12.38 -5.36 14.45
N TYR A 171 -11.83 -5.01 15.62
CA TYR A 171 -10.41 -4.78 15.81
C TYR A 171 -9.57 -6.05 15.52
N GLU A 172 -10.08 -7.22 15.85
CA GLU A 172 -9.34 -8.48 15.72
C GLU A 172 -9.14 -8.82 14.24
N THR A 173 -10.15 -8.61 13.42
CA THR A 173 -10.04 -8.79 11.96
C THR A 173 -8.94 -7.91 11.37
N VAL A 174 -8.93 -6.62 11.66
CA VAL A 174 -7.91 -5.69 11.14
C VAL A 174 -6.52 -6.08 11.63
N ARG A 175 -6.35 -6.32 12.94
CA ARG A 175 -5.09 -6.75 13.54
C ARG A 175 -4.57 -8.05 12.93
N ASP A 176 -5.43 -9.03 12.77
CA ASP A 176 -5.04 -10.36 12.31
C ASP A 176 -4.54 -10.32 10.86
N TYR A 177 -5.19 -9.55 9.98
CA TYR A 177 -4.70 -9.37 8.61
C TYR A 177 -3.41 -8.58 8.53
N ILE A 178 -3.20 -7.56 9.37
CA ILE A 178 -1.89 -6.89 9.48
C ILE A 178 -0.82 -7.95 9.82
N VAL A 179 -1.04 -8.74 10.86
CA VAL A 179 -0.05 -9.76 11.31
C VAL A 179 0.17 -10.85 10.27
N VAL A 180 -0.88 -11.29 9.59
CA VAL A 180 -0.77 -12.37 8.57
C VAL A 180 0.00 -11.86 7.36
N ILE A 181 -0.38 -10.70 6.81
CA ILE A 181 0.26 -10.15 5.61
C ILE A 181 1.73 -9.81 5.89
N THR A 182 2.04 -9.08 6.95
CA THR A 182 3.44 -8.72 7.26
C THR A 182 4.33 -9.92 7.53
N ARG A 183 3.80 -11.02 8.07
CA ARG A 183 4.57 -12.26 8.22
C ARG A 183 4.77 -13.00 6.90
N MET A 184 3.80 -12.93 6.03
CA MET A 184 3.84 -13.53 4.71
C MET A 184 4.83 -12.80 3.80
N THR A 185 4.91 -11.48 3.92
CA THR A 185 5.70 -10.58 3.08
C THR A 185 7.08 -10.24 3.65
N GLY A 186 7.51 -10.88 4.72
CA GLY A 186 8.83 -10.69 5.35
C GLY A 186 9.96 -11.32 4.53
N TYR A 187 10.19 -10.83 3.32
CA TYR A 187 11.24 -11.27 2.41
C TYR A 187 12.56 -10.55 2.69
N GLU A 188 13.66 -11.15 2.18
CA GLU A 188 14.94 -10.43 2.11
C GLU A 188 14.87 -9.31 1.06
N GLU A 189 15.63 -8.22 1.26
CA GLU A 189 15.62 -7.04 0.38
C GLU A 189 15.87 -7.38 -1.10
N ALA A 190 16.74 -8.35 -1.37
CA ALA A 190 17.03 -8.80 -2.73
C ALA A 190 15.80 -9.45 -3.40
N ASP A 191 15.03 -10.21 -2.63
CA ASP A 191 13.81 -10.88 -3.13
C ASP A 191 12.70 -9.88 -3.40
N VAL A 192 12.54 -8.87 -2.53
CA VAL A 192 11.60 -7.75 -2.72
C VAL A 192 11.91 -6.99 -4.00
N ARG A 193 13.19 -6.64 -4.20
CA ARG A 193 13.63 -5.94 -5.40
C ARG A 193 13.37 -6.76 -6.66
N GLU A 194 13.78 -8.02 -6.68
CA GLU A 194 13.58 -8.92 -7.82
C GLU A 194 12.09 -9.07 -8.16
N TYR A 195 11.24 -9.23 -7.15
CA TYR A 195 9.80 -9.34 -7.34
C TYR A 195 9.21 -8.07 -7.95
N LEU A 196 9.52 -6.90 -7.39
CA LEU A 196 8.98 -5.62 -7.85
C LEU A 196 9.47 -5.26 -9.25
N GLU A 197 10.75 -5.47 -9.57
CA GLU A 197 11.31 -5.20 -10.88
C GLU A 197 10.71 -6.12 -11.96
N ASN A 198 10.48 -7.40 -11.64
CA ASN A 198 9.91 -8.36 -12.60
C ASN A 198 8.39 -8.25 -12.78
N SER A 199 7.67 -7.85 -11.74
CA SER A 199 6.19 -7.83 -11.76
C SER A 199 5.62 -6.47 -12.15
N PHE A 200 6.30 -5.38 -11.83
CA PHE A 200 5.76 -4.02 -11.97
C PHE A 200 6.53 -3.13 -12.94
N GLU A 201 7.77 -3.47 -13.32
CA GLU A 201 8.58 -2.74 -14.32
C GLU A 201 8.53 -1.20 -14.13
N GLU A 202 7.93 -0.48 -15.10
CA GLU A 202 7.83 0.98 -15.07
C GLU A 202 6.84 1.50 -13.99
N LEU A 203 5.85 0.69 -13.59
CA LEU A 203 4.87 1.06 -12.55
C LEU A 203 5.52 1.25 -11.18
N LEU A 204 6.64 0.56 -10.93
CA LEU A 204 7.43 0.75 -9.72
C LEU A 204 7.80 2.22 -9.45
N TRP A 205 7.97 3.01 -10.51
CA TRP A 205 8.35 4.42 -10.45
C TRP A 205 7.17 5.37 -10.64
N ASP A 206 5.95 4.84 -10.85
CA ASP A 206 4.79 5.66 -11.13
C ASP A 206 4.07 6.10 -9.85
N TRP A 207 3.97 7.41 -9.65
CA TRP A 207 3.26 7.95 -8.50
C TRP A 207 1.75 7.71 -8.58
N GLY A 208 1.18 7.74 -9.79
CA GLY A 208 -0.24 7.48 -10.00
C GLY A 208 -0.61 6.06 -9.62
N TYR A 209 0.24 5.09 -9.98
CA TYR A 209 0.07 3.70 -9.54
C TYR A 209 0.18 3.56 -8.02
N PHE A 210 1.21 4.16 -7.41
CA PHE A 210 1.35 4.14 -5.95
C PHE A 210 0.14 4.78 -5.24
N ALA A 211 -0.40 5.86 -5.79
CA ALA A 211 -1.61 6.49 -5.27
C ALA A 211 -2.86 5.61 -5.42
N LEU A 212 -2.94 4.85 -6.52
CA LEU A 212 -4.06 3.93 -6.77
C LEU A 212 -4.12 2.82 -5.72
N ILE A 213 -2.98 2.26 -5.36
CA ILE A 213 -2.91 1.12 -4.42
C ILE A 213 -2.88 1.53 -2.94
N THR A 214 -2.58 2.79 -2.59
CA THR A 214 -2.52 3.27 -1.20
C THR A 214 -3.71 4.16 -0.86
#